data_edfa4b4c101e14b6b4b85477c0d7e3a6
#
_entry.id   edfa4b4c101e14b6b4b85477c0d7e3a6
#
_cell.length_a   1.000
_cell.length_b   1.000
_cell.length_c   1.000
_cell.angle_alpha   90.00
_cell.angle_beta   90.00
_cell.angle_gamma   90.00
#
_symmetry.space_group_name_H-M   'P 1'
#
loop_
_entity.id
_entity.type
_entity.pdbx_description
1 polymer ?
#
loop_
_entity_poly.entity_id
_entity_poly.type
_entity_poly.pdbx_seq_one_letter_code
_entity_poly.pdbx_strand_id
1 'polypeptide(L)'
;GGPQSGIIVGRADLIKRIKANPLKRALRVDKTVLAGLLAVLQLYRDPESLLQRLPLLADLTRPLQEIDAAIARIMPVVSDAVGDSFFVDVIDCKSQIGSGALPLELMPSRAISLSLRSGQSDAALTELAARLRALPKPIIGRLSDGSLILDFRCLRDEQGFCEQLQRLE
;
A
#
# COMPACT_ATOMS: atom_id res chain seq x y z
N GLY A 1 7.58 1.97 9.02
CA GLY A 1 8.31 2.65 7.95
C GLY A 1 9.66 3.13 8.40
N GLY A 2 10.47 3.51 7.44
CA GLY A 2 11.83 3.98 7.67
C GLY A 2 12.87 3.10 6.97
N PRO A 3 14.18 3.41 7.13
CA PRO A 3 15.23 2.64 6.50
C PRO A 3 15.27 1.21 7.07
N GLN A 4 15.53 0.25 6.19
CA GLN A 4 15.69 -1.15 6.61
C GLN A 4 16.98 -1.33 7.42
N SER A 5 16.83 -1.83 8.64
CA SER A 5 17.96 -2.19 9.49
C SER A 5 17.54 -3.24 10.52
N GLY A 6 18.47 -4.13 10.85
CA GLY A 6 18.30 -5.05 11.98
C GLY A 6 18.59 -4.34 13.30
N ILE A 7 17.69 -4.46 14.28
CA ILE A 7 17.86 -3.93 15.63
C ILE A 7 17.83 -5.10 16.61
N ILE A 8 18.88 -5.23 17.43
CA ILE A 8 18.95 -6.24 18.48
C ILE A 8 18.92 -5.53 19.82
N VAL A 9 17.91 -5.82 20.62
CA VAL A 9 17.76 -5.33 22.00
C VAL A 9 17.60 -6.54 22.93
N GLY A 10 18.06 -6.42 24.18
CA GLY A 10 17.95 -7.50 25.14
C GLY A 10 18.91 -7.33 26.32
N ARG A 11 19.18 -8.44 27.01
CA ARG A 11 20.05 -8.48 28.19
C ARG A 11 21.42 -7.90 27.88
N ALA A 12 21.91 -7.05 28.79
CA ALA A 12 23.15 -6.29 28.62
C ALA A 12 24.39 -7.17 28.42
N ASP A 13 24.45 -8.31 29.10
CA ASP A 13 25.55 -9.28 28.98
C ASP A 13 25.62 -9.91 27.60
N LEU A 14 24.46 -10.27 27.01
CA LEU A 14 24.37 -10.82 25.65
C LEU A 14 24.71 -9.75 24.59
N ILE A 15 24.19 -8.54 24.75
CA ILE A 15 24.50 -7.41 23.85
C ILE A 15 26.01 -7.08 23.90
N LYS A 16 26.64 -7.13 25.09
CA LYS A 16 28.07 -6.95 25.23
C LYS A 16 28.88 -7.99 24.46
N ARG A 17 28.48 -9.27 24.53
CA ARG A 17 29.11 -10.37 23.76
C ARG A 17 28.96 -10.16 22.24
N ILE A 18 27.77 -9.78 21.76
CA ILE A 18 27.52 -9.46 20.35
C ILE A 18 28.42 -8.31 19.90
N LYS A 19 28.49 -7.23 20.69
CA LYS A 19 29.34 -6.06 20.39
C LYS A 19 30.82 -6.38 20.32
N ALA A 20 31.30 -7.40 21.04
CA ALA A 20 32.70 -7.84 21.01
C ALA A 20 33.02 -8.70 19.77
N ASN A 21 32.04 -9.24 19.05
CA ASN A 21 32.26 -10.07 17.87
C ASN A 21 32.84 -9.24 16.71
N PRO A 22 33.93 -9.68 16.03
CA PRO A 22 34.53 -8.97 14.90
C PRO A 22 33.56 -8.76 13.73
N LEU A 23 32.59 -9.66 13.50
CA LEU A 23 31.57 -9.55 12.45
C LEU A 23 30.70 -8.28 12.58
N LYS A 24 30.60 -7.70 13.78
CA LYS A 24 29.90 -6.43 13.99
C LYS A 24 30.33 -5.35 13.00
N ARG A 25 31.60 -5.32 12.62
CA ARG A 25 32.13 -4.33 11.68
C ARG A 25 31.57 -4.51 10.27
N ALA A 26 31.40 -5.75 9.82
CA ALA A 26 30.86 -6.09 8.51
C ALA A 26 29.33 -5.84 8.43
N LEU A 27 28.63 -6.03 9.56
CA LEU A 27 27.18 -5.92 9.66
C LEU A 27 26.70 -4.51 10.08
N ARG A 28 27.63 -3.56 10.23
CA ARG A 28 27.32 -2.21 10.70
C ARG A 28 26.61 -1.40 9.60
N VAL A 29 25.43 -0.86 9.93
CA VAL A 29 24.75 0.12 9.09
C VAL A 29 25.53 1.44 9.01
N ASP A 30 25.39 2.18 7.93
CA ASP A 30 26.03 3.46 7.72
C ASP A 30 25.37 4.58 8.54
N LYS A 31 25.98 5.77 8.50
CA LYS A 31 25.50 6.95 9.26
C LYS A 31 24.15 7.47 8.72
N THR A 32 23.90 7.31 7.42
CA THR A 32 22.65 7.78 6.78
C THR A 32 21.47 6.94 7.27
N VAL A 33 21.63 5.61 7.30
CA VAL A 33 20.64 4.69 7.86
C VAL A 33 20.38 4.99 9.34
N LEU A 34 21.44 5.25 10.14
CA LEU A 34 21.30 5.60 11.55
C LEU A 34 20.55 6.92 11.74
N ALA A 35 20.83 7.94 10.94
CA ALA A 35 20.12 9.23 10.99
C ALA A 35 18.64 9.07 10.64
N GLY A 36 18.33 8.33 9.57
CA GLY A 36 16.95 8.05 9.18
C GLY A 36 16.19 7.23 10.23
N LEU A 37 16.85 6.23 10.82
CA LEU A 37 16.26 5.43 11.90
C LEU A 37 15.98 6.26 13.14
N LEU A 38 16.92 7.15 13.52
CA LEU A 38 16.73 8.09 14.64
C LEU A 38 15.52 8.99 14.41
N ALA A 39 15.39 9.57 13.20
CA ALA A 39 14.26 10.41 12.84
C ALA A 39 12.91 9.66 12.97
N VAL A 40 12.86 8.42 12.50
CA VAL A 40 11.65 7.59 12.65
C VAL A 40 11.36 7.26 14.10
N LEU A 41 12.37 6.86 14.89
CA LEU A 41 12.19 6.54 16.32
C LEU A 41 11.74 7.75 17.14
N GLN A 42 12.13 8.97 16.74
CA GLN A 42 11.66 10.20 17.39
C GLN A 42 10.15 10.41 17.22
N LEU A 43 9.54 9.92 16.12
CA LEU A 43 8.08 9.99 15.93
C LEU A 43 7.33 9.18 17.01
N TYR A 44 7.89 8.06 17.45
CA TYR A 44 7.29 7.21 18.48
C TYR A 44 7.28 7.84 19.88
N ARG A 45 7.93 8.98 20.08
CA ARG A 45 7.90 9.72 21.36
C ARG A 45 6.60 10.50 21.53
N ASP A 46 5.85 10.70 20.45
CA ASP A 46 4.55 11.37 20.43
C ASP A 46 3.51 10.40 19.83
N PRO A 47 2.93 9.51 20.66
CA PRO A 47 1.98 8.50 20.19
C PRO A 47 0.70 9.09 19.58
N GLU A 48 0.28 10.28 20.02
CA GLU A 48 -0.98 10.90 19.58
C GLU A 48 -0.90 11.35 18.12
N SER A 49 0.23 11.87 17.67
CA SER A 49 0.46 12.29 16.29
C SER A 49 1.04 11.20 15.39
N LEU A 50 1.40 10.04 15.97
CA LEU A 50 2.16 9.00 15.27
C LEU A 50 1.47 8.49 14.00
N LEU A 51 0.16 8.23 14.07
CA LEU A 51 -0.62 7.71 12.93
C LEU A 51 -0.69 8.71 11.76
N GLN A 52 -0.68 10.01 12.06
CA GLN A 52 -0.67 11.06 11.03
C GLN A 52 0.71 11.21 10.39
N ARG A 53 1.78 11.00 11.16
CA ARG A 53 3.16 11.25 10.76
C ARG A 53 3.88 10.02 10.21
N LEU A 54 3.41 8.81 10.52
CA LEU A 54 3.99 7.57 10.04
C LEU A 54 3.02 6.87 9.07
N PRO A 55 3.21 7.09 7.75
CA PRO A 55 2.28 6.62 6.73
C PRO A 55 1.96 5.13 6.81
N LEU A 56 2.94 4.29 7.03
CA LEU A 56 2.72 2.84 7.13
C LEU A 56 1.75 2.47 8.25
N LEU A 57 1.88 3.09 9.44
CA LEU A 57 0.96 2.81 10.54
C LEU A 57 -0.45 3.32 10.24
N ALA A 58 -0.58 4.48 9.60
CA ALA A 58 -1.89 4.98 9.17
C ALA A 58 -2.60 3.99 8.23
N ASP A 59 -1.87 3.41 7.26
CA ASP A 59 -2.45 2.40 6.36
C ASP A 59 -2.82 1.11 7.08
N LEU A 60 -1.97 0.67 8.03
CA LEU A 60 -2.20 -0.53 8.83
C LEU A 60 -3.46 -0.42 9.70
N THR A 61 -3.66 0.74 10.30
CA THR A 61 -4.74 0.97 11.28
C THR A 61 -5.99 1.59 10.68
N ARG A 62 -6.00 1.89 9.36
CA ARG A 62 -7.14 2.52 8.69
C ARG A 62 -8.41 1.70 8.84
N PRO A 63 -9.49 2.26 9.43
CA PRO A 63 -10.76 1.56 9.60
C PRO A 63 -11.42 1.24 8.24
N LEU A 64 -12.14 0.12 8.15
CA LEU A 64 -12.88 -0.23 6.93
C LEU A 64 -13.91 0.84 6.55
N GLN A 65 -14.55 1.47 7.53
CA GLN A 65 -15.52 2.54 7.30
C GLN A 65 -14.92 3.75 6.57
N GLU A 66 -13.66 4.09 6.84
CA GLU A 66 -12.97 5.16 6.10
C GLU A 66 -12.66 4.75 4.67
N ILE A 67 -12.33 3.47 4.45
CA ILE A 67 -12.09 2.93 3.11
C ILE A 67 -13.41 2.91 2.32
N ASP A 68 -14.50 2.45 2.93
CA ASP A 68 -15.83 2.44 2.32
C ASP A 68 -16.29 3.86 1.94
N ALA A 69 -16.07 4.84 2.82
CA ALA A 69 -16.39 6.24 2.55
C ALA A 69 -15.55 6.82 1.40
N ALA A 70 -14.27 6.47 1.31
CA ALA A 70 -13.40 6.87 0.20
C ALA A 70 -13.88 6.28 -1.12
N ILE A 71 -14.19 4.97 -1.14
CA ILE A 71 -14.73 4.28 -2.31
C ILE A 71 -16.03 4.93 -2.77
N ALA A 72 -16.96 5.23 -1.85
CA ALA A 72 -18.24 5.85 -2.21
C ALA A 72 -18.06 7.21 -2.92
N ARG A 73 -17.04 8.00 -2.54
CA ARG A 73 -16.72 9.27 -3.21
C ARG A 73 -16.10 9.08 -4.60
N ILE A 74 -15.29 8.03 -4.76
CA ILE A 74 -14.50 7.77 -5.97
C ILE A 74 -15.28 6.96 -7.01
N MET A 75 -16.22 6.12 -6.58
CA MET A 75 -16.98 5.20 -7.43
C MET A 75 -17.58 5.86 -8.69
N PRO A 76 -18.24 7.04 -8.62
CA PRO A 76 -18.78 7.67 -9.82
C PRO A 76 -17.68 8.00 -10.85
N VAL A 77 -16.53 8.49 -10.39
CA VAL A 77 -15.40 8.83 -11.27
C VAL A 77 -14.80 7.59 -11.93
N VAL A 78 -14.70 6.48 -11.19
CA VAL A 78 -14.24 5.21 -11.75
C VAL A 78 -15.21 4.71 -12.82
N SER A 79 -16.52 4.71 -12.52
CA SER A 79 -17.54 4.26 -13.45
C SER A 79 -17.54 5.06 -14.75
N ASP A 80 -17.43 6.38 -14.66
CA ASP A 80 -17.35 7.26 -15.83
C ASP A 80 -16.07 6.99 -16.65
N ALA A 81 -14.93 6.81 -15.98
CA ALA A 81 -13.64 6.62 -16.66
C ALA A 81 -13.53 5.28 -17.40
N VAL A 82 -14.12 4.20 -16.88
CA VAL A 82 -14.07 2.87 -17.53
C VAL A 82 -15.18 2.65 -18.52
N GLY A 83 -16.27 3.45 -18.45
CA GLY A 83 -17.42 3.41 -19.35
C GLY A 83 -18.22 2.11 -19.25
N ASP A 84 -19.10 1.90 -20.24
CA ASP A 84 -20.05 0.79 -20.24
C ASP A 84 -19.45 -0.59 -20.56
N SER A 85 -18.14 -0.68 -20.79
CA SER A 85 -17.47 -1.94 -21.11
C SER A 85 -17.24 -2.83 -19.88
N PHE A 86 -17.30 -2.25 -18.68
CA PHE A 86 -16.99 -2.94 -17.44
C PHE A 86 -18.13 -2.84 -16.42
N PHE A 87 -18.27 -3.88 -15.61
CA PHE A 87 -18.99 -3.79 -14.35
C PHE A 87 -18.05 -3.23 -13.28
N VAL A 88 -18.57 -2.35 -12.45
CA VAL A 88 -17.82 -1.70 -11.35
C VAL A 88 -18.50 -2.05 -10.04
N ASP A 89 -17.88 -2.88 -9.23
CA ASP A 89 -18.43 -3.38 -7.98
C ASP A 89 -17.49 -3.11 -6.80
N VAL A 90 -18.06 -2.97 -5.61
CA VAL A 90 -17.27 -2.93 -4.36
C VAL A 90 -17.20 -4.34 -3.78
N ILE A 91 -15.99 -4.78 -3.50
CA ILE A 91 -15.75 -6.11 -2.95
C ILE A 91 -14.93 -6.08 -1.67
N ASP A 92 -15.17 -7.07 -0.82
CA ASP A 92 -14.25 -7.41 0.26
C ASP A 92 -12.96 -7.96 -0.31
N CYS A 93 -11.84 -7.49 0.20
CA CYS A 93 -10.55 -8.04 -0.17
C CYS A 93 -9.60 -8.08 1.03
N LYS A 94 -8.43 -8.64 0.79
CA LYS A 94 -7.36 -8.69 1.78
C LYS A 94 -6.12 -8.02 1.23
N SER A 95 -5.59 -7.07 2.01
CA SER A 95 -4.32 -6.40 1.72
C SER A 95 -3.18 -7.11 2.43
N GLN A 96 -2.04 -7.20 1.77
CA GLN A 96 -0.81 -7.75 2.34
C GLN A 96 0.16 -6.62 2.67
N ILE A 97 0.73 -6.67 3.87
CA ILE A 97 1.73 -5.71 4.32
C ILE A 97 3.11 -6.26 4.00
N GLY A 98 3.62 -5.92 2.82
CA GLY A 98 4.95 -6.36 2.39
C GLY A 98 5.08 -7.88 2.25
N SER A 99 5.90 -8.32 1.32
CA SER A 99 6.07 -9.74 1.01
C SER A 99 6.98 -10.50 1.98
N GLY A 100 7.73 -9.81 2.83
CA GLY A 100 8.78 -10.43 3.65
C GLY A 100 8.57 -10.37 5.16
N ALA A 101 7.76 -9.43 5.66
CA ALA A 101 7.65 -9.20 7.11
C ALA A 101 6.57 -10.07 7.78
N LEU A 102 5.40 -10.23 7.14
CA LEU A 102 4.25 -10.98 7.65
C LEU A 102 3.52 -11.68 6.49
N PRO A 103 4.12 -12.71 5.89
CA PRO A 103 3.60 -13.32 4.66
C PRO A 103 2.25 -14.03 4.83
N LEU A 104 1.87 -14.38 6.04
CA LEU A 104 0.64 -15.13 6.35
C LEU A 104 -0.48 -14.26 6.91
N GLU A 105 -0.19 -13.05 7.37
CA GLU A 105 -1.19 -12.15 7.94
C GLU A 105 -1.71 -11.18 6.87
N LEU A 106 -2.97 -11.33 6.55
CA LEU A 106 -3.69 -10.49 5.59
C LEU A 106 -4.66 -9.58 6.36
N MET A 107 -4.67 -8.30 5.97
CA MET A 107 -5.56 -7.31 6.58
C MET A 107 -6.87 -7.21 5.79
N PRO A 108 -8.04 -7.18 6.48
CA PRO A 108 -9.29 -6.86 5.81
C PRO A 108 -9.21 -5.52 5.08
N SER A 109 -9.69 -5.46 3.85
CA SER A 109 -9.74 -4.26 3.03
C SER A 109 -10.99 -4.24 2.15
N ARG A 110 -11.18 -3.13 1.44
CA ARG A 110 -12.19 -2.94 0.41
C ARG A 110 -11.52 -2.57 -0.90
N ALA A 111 -12.08 -3.06 -1.99
CA ALA A 111 -11.58 -2.78 -3.33
C ALA A 111 -12.72 -2.46 -4.29
N ILE A 112 -12.39 -1.73 -5.35
CA ILE A 112 -13.22 -1.68 -6.56
C ILE A 112 -12.75 -2.80 -7.47
N SER A 113 -13.69 -3.63 -7.89
CA SER A 113 -13.52 -4.70 -8.87
C SER A 113 -14.08 -4.25 -10.22
N LEU A 114 -13.26 -4.31 -11.24
CA LEU A 114 -13.65 -4.06 -12.63
C LEU A 114 -13.70 -5.40 -13.36
N SER A 115 -14.89 -5.85 -13.74
CA SER A 115 -15.08 -7.09 -14.47
C SER A 115 -15.72 -6.85 -15.84
N LEU A 116 -15.53 -7.78 -16.77
CA LEU A 116 -16.00 -7.64 -18.13
C LEU A 116 -17.52 -7.80 -18.22
N ARG A 117 -18.14 -6.97 -19.03
CA ARG A 117 -19.52 -7.23 -19.49
C ARG A 117 -19.52 -8.27 -20.61
N SER A 118 -20.66 -8.93 -20.79
CA SER A 118 -20.83 -9.97 -21.80
C SER A 118 -20.40 -9.50 -23.20
N GLY A 119 -19.60 -10.33 -23.87
CA GLY A 119 -19.10 -10.04 -25.22
C GLY A 119 -17.75 -9.36 -25.30
N GLN A 120 -17.13 -9.05 -24.18
CA GLN A 120 -15.77 -8.51 -24.11
C GLN A 120 -14.73 -9.63 -24.01
N SER A 121 -13.52 -9.36 -24.49
CA SER A 121 -12.37 -10.27 -24.41
C SER A 121 -11.56 -10.04 -23.14
N ASP A 122 -11.00 -11.09 -22.55
CA ASP A 122 -10.06 -11.00 -21.39
C ASP A 122 -8.87 -10.06 -21.66
N ALA A 123 -8.53 -9.85 -22.92
CA ALA A 123 -7.53 -8.87 -23.33
C ALA A 123 -7.91 -7.44 -22.88
N ALA A 124 -9.20 -7.09 -22.82
CA ALA A 124 -9.65 -5.75 -22.44
C ALA A 124 -9.28 -5.37 -20.98
N LEU A 125 -9.30 -6.32 -20.05
CA LEU A 125 -8.81 -6.09 -18.67
C LEU A 125 -7.32 -5.85 -18.62
N THR A 126 -6.56 -6.59 -19.42
CA THR A 126 -5.09 -6.41 -19.50
C THR A 126 -4.75 -5.06 -20.11
N GLU A 127 -5.49 -4.65 -21.14
CA GLU A 127 -5.32 -3.35 -21.79
C GLU A 127 -5.69 -2.21 -20.85
N LEU A 128 -6.83 -2.29 -20.15
CA LEU A 128 -7.21 -1.30 -19.14
C LEU A 128 -6.13 -1.18 -18.05
N ALA A 129 -5.63 -2.30 -17.55
CA ALA A 129 -4.54 -2.30 -16.57
C ALA A 129 -3.25 -1.66 -17.13
N ALA A 130 -2.97 -1.84 -18.42
CA ALA A 130 -1.81 -1.19 -19.06
C ALA A 130 -2.01 0.31 -19.21
N ARG A 131 -3.20 0.77 -19.64
CA ARG A 131 -3.56 2.20 -19.74
C ARG A 131 -3.48 2.89 -18.37
N LEU A 132 -4.02 2.29 -17.32
CA LEU A 132 -3.92 2.79 -15.94
C LEU A 132 -2.47 2.94 -15.47
N ARG A 133 -1.60 1.99 -15.82
CA ARG A 133 -0.15 2.07 -15.51
C ARG A 133 0.59 3.13 -16.33
N ALA A 134 0.10 3.45 -17.53
CA ALA A 134 0.72 4.43 -18.41
C ALA A 134 0.36 5.88 -18.05
N LEU A 135 -0.56 6.12 -17.12
CA LEU A 135 -0.92 7.45 -16.64
C LEU A 135 0.31 8.18 -16.06
N PRO A 136 0.36 9.52 -16.10
CA PRO A 136 1.45 10.30 -15.54
C PRO A 136 1.77 9.97 -14.08
N LYS A 137 0.74 9.68 -13.27
CA LYS A 137 0.84 9.05 -11.96
C LYS A 137 0.17 7.68 -12.06
N PRO A 138 0.94 6.58 -12.17
CA PRO A 138 0.39 5.26 -12.43
C PRO A 138 -0.64 4.81 -11.40
N ILE A 139 -1.74 4.22 -11.89
CA ILE A 139 -2.70 3.49 -11.08
C ILE A 139 -2.43 2.01 -11.28
N ILE A 140 -2.12 1.28 -10.20
CA ILE A 140 -1.71 -0.12 -10.26
C ILE A 140 -2.74 -0.97 -9.52
N GLY A 141 -3.48 -1.78 -10.27
CA GLY A 141 -4.35 -2.84 -9.75
C GLY A 141 -3.73 -4.21 -9.94
N ARG A 142 -4.40 -5.24 -9.42
CA ARG A 142 -4.06 -6.64 -9.65
C ARG A 142 -5.15 -7.32 -10.47
N LEU A 143 -4.73 -8.12 -11.44
CA LEU A 143 -5.63 -9.02 -12.16
C LEU A 143 -5.81 -10.31 -11.35
N SER A 144 -7.05 -10.65 -11.01
CA SER A 144 -7.41 -11.85 -10.27
C SER A 144 -8.83 -12.27 -10.62
N ASP A 145 -9.04 -13.55 -10.86
CA ASP A 145 -10.36 -14.15 -11.05
C ASP A 145 -11.23 -13.42 -12.09
N GLY A 146 -10.63 -13.07 -13.24
CA GLY A 146 -11.33 -12.38 -14.33
C GLY A 146 -11.71 -10.93 -14.04
N SER A 147 -11.06 -10.30 -13.08
CA SER A 147 -11.29 -8.90 -12.69
C SER A 147 -9.99 -8.14 -12.48
N LEU A 148 -10.04 -6.83 -12.71
CA LEU A 148 -8.99 -5.90 -12.26
C LEU A 148 -9.41 -5.30 -10.92
N ILE A 149 -8.64 -5.57 -9.89
CA ILE A 149 -8.94 -5.20 -8.50
C ILE A 149 -8.08 -4.01 -8.09
N LEU A 150 -8.72 -2.94 -7.66
CA LEU A 150 -8.09 -1.74 -7.09
C LEU A 150 -8.35 -1.72 -5.58
N ASP A 151 -7.32 -2.03 -4.79
CA ASP A 151 -7.39 -2.05 -3.32
C ASP A 151 -7.17 -0.64 -2.76
N PHE A 152 -8.10 -0.15 -1.94
CA PHE A 152 -8.11 1.23 -1.44
C PHE A 152 -7.50 1.41 -0.06
N ARG A 153 -6.96 0.38 0.58
CA ARG A 153 -6.36 0.50 1.92
C ARG A 153 -5.27 1.56 1.99
N CYS A 154 -4.40 1.61 0.99
CA CYS A 154 -3.26 2.52 0.95
C CYS A 154 -3.51 3.79 0.13
N LEU A 155 -4.71 4.01 -0.39
CA LEU A 155 -5.03 5.23 -1.13
C LEU A 155 -5.21 6.40 -0.16
N ARG A 156 -4.36 7.43 -0.29
CA ARG A 156 -4.37 8.65 0.53
C ARG A 156 -4.73 9.90 -0.25
N ASP A 157 -4.35 9.92 -1.51
CA ASP A 157 -4.55 11.04 -2.43
C ASP A 157 -5.74 10.73 -3.34
N GLU A 158 -6.96 10.85 -2.78
CA GLU A 158 -8.21 10.61 -3.52
C GLU A 158 -8.36 11.58 -4.70
N GLN A 159 -8.00 12.85 -4.49
CA GLN A 159 -8.09 13.87 -5.55
C GLN A 159 -7.14 13.52 -6.69
N GLY A 160 -5.87 13.27 -6.40
CA GLY A 160 -4.89 12.90 -7.43
C GLY A 160 -5.26 11.61 -8.15
N PHE A 161 -5.88 10.64 -7.47
CA PHE A 161 -6.41 9.43 -8.10
C PHE A 161 -7.51 9.77 -9.11
N CYS A 162 -8.50 10.59 -8.74
CA CYS A 162 -9.58 11.02 -9.62
C CYS A 162 -9.05 11.84 -10.82
N GLU A 163 -8.10 12.75 -10.59
CA GLU A 163 -7.46 13.53 -11.65
C GLU A 163 -6.74 12.65 -12.68
N GLN A 164 -6.14 11.53 -12.25
CA GLN A 164 -5.55 10.58 -13.18
C GLN A 164 -6.60 9.83 -14.00
N LEU A 165 -7.69 9.38 -13.36
CA LEU A 165 -8.78 8.70 -14.08
C LEU A 165 -9.42 9.56 -15.17
N GLN A 166 -9.54 10.88 -14.97
CA GLN A 166 -10.03 11.80 -15.98
C GLN A 166 -9.14 11.89 -17.23
N ARG A 167 -7.92 11.38 -17.16
CA ARG A 167 -6.96 11.32 -18.29
C ARG A 167 -6.92 9.93 -18.95
N LEU A 168 -7.77 9.03 -18.51
CA LEU A 168 -7.86 7.69 -19.06
C LEU A 168 -8.61 7.76 -20.41
N GLU A 169 -7.85 7.83 -21.49
CA GLU A 169 -8.37 7.84 -22.87
C GLU A 169 -8.65 6.42 -23.39
#